data_b9cb6f0131eb29600e23ceb0984812e6
#
_entry.id   b9cb6f0131eb29600e23ceb0984812e6
#
_cell.length_a   1.000
_cell.length_b   1.000
_cell.length_c   1.000
_cell.angle_alpha   90.00
_cell.angle_beta   90.00
_cell.angle_gamma   90.00
#
_symmetry.space_group_name_H-M   'P 1'
#
loop_
_entity.id
_entity.type
_entity.pdbx_description
1 polymer ?
#
loop_
_entity_poly.entity_id
_entity_poly.type
_entity_poly.pdbx_seq_one_letter_code
_entity_poly.pdbx_strand_id
1 'polypeptide(L)'
;MLLLVDENVPNSVADVFASHGHEVRFVRDLFPAGTPDPVIATIGDRLSAIVVTWDRDFETLVRRIPEGNRAKFRRLGRISFRCTEPKGRSLLERWIDHIEFHYESALKERDFRMIVQIQESGFKIM
;
A
#
# COMPACT_ATOMS: atom_id res chain seq x y z
N MET A 1 1.84 2.54 -10.84
CA MET A 1 0.97 2.01 -9.75
C MET A 1 -0.11 3.02 -9.42
N LEU A 2 -1.25 2.55 -8.98
CA LEU A 2 -2.27 3.39 -8.33
C LEU A 2 -2.13 3.22 -6.82
N LEU A 3 -1.84 4.31 -6.12
CA LEU A 3 -1.61 4.30 -4.68
C LEU A 3 -2.77 4.98 -3.96
N LEU A 4 -3.35 4.28 -2.97
CA LEU A 4 -4.29 4.86 -2.02
C LEU A 4 -3.53 5.19 -0.74
N VAL A 5 -3.34 6.47 -0.49
CA VAL A 5 -2.52 6.96 0.61
C VAL A 5 -3.39 7.25 1.82
N ASP A 6 -3.11 6.53 2.92
CA ASP A 6 -3.83 6.67 4.18
C ASP A 6 -3.52 8.01 4.87
N GLU A 7 -4.40 8.43 5.78
CA GLU A 7 -4.30 9.71 6.48
C GLU A 7 -3.02 9.88 7.30
N ASN A 8 -2.48 8.78 7.80
CA ASN A 8 -1.25 8.79 8.61
C ASN A 8 0.04 8.91 7.79
N VAL A 9 -0.05 8.99 6.46
CA VAL A 9 1.12 9.05 5.59
C VAL A 9 1.51 10.51 5.34
N PRO A 10 2.77 10.89 5.60
CA PRO A 10 3.24 12.25 5.31
C PRO A 10 3.16 12.59 3.81
N ASN A 11 2.85 13.84 3.50
CA ASN A 11 2.83 14.30 2.10
C ASN A 11 4.17 14.09 1.39
N SER A 12 5.28 14.17 2.12
CA SER A 12 6.62 13.95 1.56
C SER A 12 6.77 12.55 0.94
N VAL A 13 6.12 11.55 1.52
CA VAL A 13 6.11 10.17 1.00
C VAL A 13 5.24 10.10 -0.26
N ALA A 14 4.05 10.69 -0.22
CA ALA A 14 3.18 10.76 -1.40
C ALA A 14 3.88 11.45 -2.58
N ASP A 15 4.64 12.50 -2.31
CA ASP A 15 5.39 13.25 -3.32
C ASP A 15 6.44 12.39 -4.02
N VAL A 16 7.09 11.47 -3.31
CA VAL A 16 8.06 10.54 -3.91
C VAL A 16 7.35 9.67 -4.96
N PHE A 17 6.23 9.08 -4.61
CA PHE A 17 5.47 8.28 -5.57
C PHE A 17 5.02 9.08 -6.79
N ALA A 18 4.49 10.28 -6.56
CA ALA A 18 4.04 11.16 -7.64
C ALA A 18 5.21 11.56 -8.57
N SER A 19 6.38 11.85 -8.01
CA SER A 19 7.57 12.21 -8.79
C SER A 19 8.10 11.06 -9.64
N HIS A 20 7.79 9.82 -9.27
CA HIS A 20 8.11 8.63 -10.05
C HIS A 20 7.02 8.27 -11.08
N GLY A 21 6.04 9.14 -11.29
CA GLY A 21 5.01 8.95 -12.32
C GLY A 21 3.84 8.08 -11.90
N HIS A 22 3.70 7.76 -10.62
CA HIS A 22 2.59 6.95 -10.12
C HIS A 22 1.36 7.80 -9.83
N GLU A 23 0.18 7.21 -9.99
CA GLU A 23 -1.08 7.86 -9.63
C GLU A 23 -1.28 7.77 -8.11
N VAL A 24 -1.38 8.93 -7.46
CA VAL A 24 -1.56 9.02 -6.01
C VAL A 24 -2.95 9.56 -5.71
N ARG A 25 -3.71 8.83 -4.89
CA ARG A 25 -5.02 9.24 -4.39
C ARG A 25 -5.01 9.17 -2.87
N PHE A 26 -5.50 10.22 -2.23
CA PHE A 26 -5.60 10.24 -0.78
C PHE A 26 -6.94 9.65 -0.34
N VAL A 27 -6.90 8.75 0.64
CA VAL A 27 -8.11 8.14 1.21
C VAL A 27 -9.07 9.23 1.69
N ARG A 28 -8.55 10.29 2.34
CA ARG A 28 -9.35 11.42 2.83
C ARG A 28 -10.14 12.15 1.74
N ASP A 29 -9.66 12.12 0.50
CA ASP A 29 -10.32 12.80 -0.64
C ASP A 29 -11.38 11.90 -1.31
N LEU A 30 -11.23 10.59 -1.19
CA LEU A 30 -12.10 9.62 -1.85
C LEU A 30 -13.21 9.08 -0.94
N PHE A 31 -12.99 9.09 0.37
CA PHE A 31 -13.90 8.48 1.33
C PHE A 31 -14.27 9.47 2.43
N PRO A 32 -15.53 9.47 2.89
CA PRO A 32 -15.92 10.24 4.06
C PRO A 32 -15.11 9.81 5.30
N ALA A 33 -14.90 10.76 6.22
CA ALA A 33 -14.27 10.45 7.50
C ALA A 33 -15.01 9.32 8.22
N GLY A 34 -14.25 8.38 8.79
CA GLY A 34 -14.83 7.23 9.49
C GLY A 34 -15.25 6.08 8.59
N THR A 35 -14.95 6.13 7.29
CA THR A 35 -15.19 4.99 6.39
C THR A 35 -14.46 3.75 6.91
N PRO A 36 -15.15 2.61 7.13
CA PRO A 36 -14.53 1.39 7.65
C PRO A 36 -13.46 0.84 6.70
N ASP A 37 -12.38 0.28 7.26
CA ASP A 37 -11.28 -0.32 6.48
C ASP A 37 -11.75 -1.39 5.48
N PRO A 38 -12.74 -2.26 5.78
CA PRO A 38 -13.24 -3.22 4.79
C PRO A 38 -13.81 -2.57 3.53
N VAL A 39 -14.43 -1.38 3.65
CA VAL A 39 -14.96 -0.64 2.49
C VAL A 39 -13.81 -0.11 1.64
N ILE A 40 -12.80 0.47 2.28
CA ILE A 40 -11.60 0.97 1.60
C ILE A 40 -10.89 -0.18 0.87
N ALA A 41 -10.72 -1.32 1.55
CA ALA A 41 -10.09 -2.50 0.98
C ALA A 41 -10.86 -3.03 -0.24
N THR A 42 -12.18 -3.08 -0.17
CA THR A 42 -13.03 -3.57 -1.27
C THR A 42 -12.89 -2.68 -2.51
N ILE A 43 -12.94 -1.37 -2.32
CA ILE A 43 -12.81 -0.42 -3.42
C ILE A 43 -11.39 -0.43 -3.97
N GLY A 44 -10.39 -0.47 -3.09
CA GLY A 44 -8.98 -0.60 -3.50
C GLY A 44 -8.73 -1.85 -4.33
N ASP A 45 -9.31 -2.98 -3.94
CA ASP A 45 -9.20 -4.22 -4.71
C ASP A 45 -9.80 -4.10 -6.12
N ARG A 46 -10.98 -3.52 -6.22
CA ARG A 46 -11.64 -3.28 -7.52
C ARG A 46 -10.83 -2.37 -8.44
N LEU A 47 -10.11 -1.41 -7.86
CA LEU A 47 -9.27 -0.49 -8.59
C LEU A 47 -7.86 -1.04 -8.86
N SER A 48 -7.54 -2.23 -8.35
CA SER A 48 -6.19 -2.80 -8.37
C SER A 48 -5.17 -1.84 -7.73
N ALA A 49 -5.58 -1.19 -6.66
CA ALA A 49 -4.78 -0.19 -5.97
C ALA A 49 -3.85 -0.82 -4.93
N ILE A 50 -2.85 -0.03 -4.53
CA ILE A 50 -1.94 -0.37 -3.46
C ILE A 50 -2.17 0.63 -2.33
N VAL A 51 -2.53 0.14 -1.16
CA VAL A 51 -2.71 0.98 0.03
C VAL A 51 -1.34 1.26 0.65
N VAL A 52 -1.06 2.54 0.89
CA VAL A 52 0.15 2.99 1.57
C VAL A 52 -0.25 3.44 2.97
N THR A 53 0.35 2.84 3.99
CA THR A 53 -0.08 3.08 5.38
C THR A 53 1.04 2.85 6.40
N TRP A 54 0.92 3.55 7.55
CA TRP A 54 1.66 3.26 8.78
C TRP A 54 0.82 2.45 9.77
N ASP A 55 -0.47 2.21 9.45
CA ASP A 55 -1.42 1.58 10.36
C ASP A 55 -1.23 0.06 10.42
N ARG A 56 -0.99 -0.44 11.63
CA ARG A 56 -0.88 -1.88 11.90
C ARG A 56 -2.24 -2.58 11.90
N ASP A 57 -3.30 -1.86 12.24
CA ASP A 57 -4.66 -2.43 12.31
C ASP A 57 -5.14 -2.86 10.93
N PHE A 58 -4.81 -2.10 9.90
CA PHE A 58 -5.12 -2.48 8.53
C PHE A 58 -4.45 -3.80 8.14
N GLU A 59 -3.20 -3.99 8.56
CA GLU A 59 -2.47 -5.25 8.38
C GLU A 59 -3.16 -6.41 9.09
N THR A 60 -3.61 -6.18 10.32
CA THR A 60 -4.33 -7.16 11.13
C THR A 60 -5.65 -7.55 10.46
N LEU A 61 -6.37 -6.58 9.91
CA LEU A 61 -7.62 -6.83 9.20
C LEU A 61 -7.43 -7.80 8.03
N VAL A 62 -6.41 -7.54 7.20
CA VAL A 62 -6.13 -8.39 6.05
C VAL A 62 -5.76 -9.83 6.49
N ARG A 63 -5.02 -9.97 7.58
CA ARG A 63 -4.65 -11.27 8.12
C ARG A 63 -5.83 -12.04 8.70
N ARG A 64 -6.84 -11.34 9.23
CA ARG A 64 -8.04 -11.94 9.82
C ARG A 64 -9.08 -12.37 8.78
N ILE A 65 -8.92 -11.98 7.53
CA ILE A 65 -9.83 -12.42 6.49
C ILE A 65 -9.62 -13.93 6.29
N PRO A 66 -10.68 -14.76 6.48
CA PRO A 66 -10.58 -16.20 6.25
C PRO A 66 -10.06 -16.50 4.85
N GLU A 67 -9.28 -17.57 4.68
CA GLU A 67 -8.67 -17.90 3.40
C GLU A 67 -9.68 -17.94 2.24
N GLY A 68 -10.88 -18.44 2.48
CA GLY A 68 -11.95 -18.44 1.48
C GLY A 68 -12.40 -17.05 1.04
N ASN A 69 -12.23 -16.03 1.89
CA ASN A 69 -12.56 -14.64 1.59
C ASN A 69 -11.35 -13.84 1.11
N ARG A 70 -10.13 -14.31 1.35
CA ARG A 70 -8.91 -13.70 0.79
C ARG A 70 -8.94 -13.69 -0.73
N ALA A 71 -9.64 -14.62 -1.34
CA ALA A 71 -9.86 -14.65 -2.78
C ALA A 71 -10.58 -13.41 -3.31
N LYS A 72 -11.30 -12.66 -2.45
CA LYS A 72 -11.97 -11.41 -2.82
C LYS A 72 -11.00 -10.24 -2.99
N PHE A 73 -9.81 -10.31 -2.38
CA PHE A 73 -8.82 -9.23 -2.38
C PHE A 73 -7.54 -9.65 -3.11
N ARG A 74 -7.69 -10.23 -4.30
CA ARG A 74 -6.56 -10.73 -5.09
C ARG A 74 -5.69 -9.65 -5.68
N ARG A 75 -6.22 -8.44 -5.83
CA ARG A 75 -5.57 -7.32 -6.51
C ARG A 75 -5.14 -6.21 -5.57
N LEU A 76 -5.63 -6.23 -4.33
CA LEU A 76 -5.32 -5.22 -3.34
C LEU A 76 -3.88 -5.39 -2.84
N GLY A 77 -3.01 -4.46 -3.22
CA GLY A 77 -1.65 -4.41 -2.72
C GLY A 77 -1.54 -3.56 -1.45
N ARG A 78 -0.40 -3.65 -0.81
CA ARG A 78 -0.10 -2.84 0.37
C ARG A 78 1.40 -2.54 0.46
N ILE A 79 1.69 -1.28 0.76
CA ILE A 79 3.02 -0.84 1.18
C ILE A 79 2.86 -0.28 2.59
N SER A 80 3.42 -0.98 3.57
CA SER A 80 3.39 -0.55 4.98
C SER A 80 4.77 -0.10 5.42
N PHE A 81 4.78 0.92 6.29
CA PHE A 81 6.00 1.47 6.85
C PHE A 81 6.12 1.08 8.33
N ARG A 82 7.29 0.58 8.70
CA ARG A 82 7.67 0.24 10.08
C ARG A 82 8.90 1.05 10.47
N CYS A 83 8.76 2.37 10.39
CA CYS A 83 9.79 3.34 10.74
C CYS A 83 9.13 4.60 11.28
N THR A 84 9.92 5.52 11.79
CA THR A 84 9.41 6.83 12.17
C THR A 84 9.05 7.63 10.91
N GLU A 85 8.06 8.52 11.01
CA GLU A 85 7.61 9.33 9.87
C GLU A 85 8.73 10.11 9.19
N PRO A 86 9.67 10.76 9.94
CA PRO A 86 10.77 11.50 9.31
C PRO A 86 11.69 10.65 8.43
N LYS A 87 11.76 9.34 8.68
CA LYS A 87 12.60 8.42 7.90
C LYS A 87 11.89 7.84 6.68
N GLY A 88 10.56 7.99 6.61
CA GLY A 88 9.76 7.36 5.57
C GLY A 88 10.16 7.75 4.17
N ARG A 89 10.36 9.03 3.92
CA ARG A 89 10.75 9.53 2.59
C ARG A 89 12.08 8.95 2.11
N SER A 90 13.12 9.02 2.93
CA SER A 90 14.45 8.54 2.55
C SER A 90 14.50 7.03 2.36
N LEU A 91 13.76 6.29 3.16
CA LEU A 91 13.65 4.84 3.01
C LEU A 91 12.89 4.48 1.74
N LEU A 92 11.80 5.20 1.43
CA LEU A 92 11.09 4.98 0.18
C LEU A 92 11.97 5.30 -1.02
N GLU A 93 12.69 6.41 -1.02
CA GLU A 93 13.63 6.77 -2.09
C GLU A 93 14.70 5.67 -2.31
N ARG A 94 15.14 5.05 -1.22
CA ARG A 94 16.12 3.95 -1.30
C ARG A 94 15.53 2.70 -1.97
N TRP A 95 14.26 2.36 -1.69
CA TRP A 95 13.69 1.08 -2.09
C TRP A 95 12.70 1.15 -3.23
N ILE A 96 12.36 2.35 -3.74
CA ILE A 96 11.29 2.50 -4.73
C ILE A 96 11.55 1.72 -6.02
N ASP A 97 12.78 1.67 -6.48
CA ASP A 97 13.12 0.93 -7.70
C ASP A 97 12.87 -0.57 -7.52
N HIS A 98 13.17 -1.10 -6.34
CA HIS A 98 12.90 -2.50 -5.99
C HIS A 98 11.40 -2.77 -5.89
N ILE A 99 10.65 -1.83 -5.33
CA ILE A 99 9.19 -1.92 -5.23
C ILE A 99 8.57 -1.93 -6.63
N GLU A 100 9.01 -1.04 -7.50
CA GLU A 100 8.53 -0.98 -8.89
C GLU A 100 8.84 -2.26 -9.65
N PHE A 101 10.05 -2.79 -9.51
CA PHE A 101 10.44 -4.05 -10.12
C PHE A 101 9.57 -5.20 -9.63
N HIS A 102 9.33 -5.27 -8.32
CA HIS A 102 8.47 -6.30 -7.74
C HIS A 102 7.03 -6.17 -8.22
N TYR A 103 6.51 -4.95 -8.34
CA TYR A 103 5.18 -4.69 -8.87
C TYR A 103 5.04 -5.18 -10.31
N GLU A 104 5.98 -4.84 -11.17
CA GLU A 104 5.97 -5.29 -12.56
C GLU A 104 6.03 -6.82 -12.68
N SER A 105 6.83 -7.44 -11.82
CA SER A 105 6.91 -8.90 -11.76
C SER A 105 5.59 -9.52 -11.29
N ALA A 106 4.95 -8.93 -10.29
CA ALA A 106 3.67 -9.39 -9.75
C ALA A 106 2.55 -9.26 -10.79
N LEU A 107 2.56 -8.24 -11.64
CA LEU A 107 1.55 -8.06 -12.70
C LEU A 107 1.51 -9.23 -13.70
N LYS A 108 2.59 -9.98 -13.82
CA LYS A 108 2.67 -11.15 -14.70
C LYS A 108 2.05 -12.38 -14.08
N GLU A 109 1.81 -12.36 -12.78
CA GLU A 109 1.19 -13.46 -12.05
C GLU A 109 -0.34 -13.35 -12.10
N ARG A 110 -1.01 -14.48 -11.95
CA ARG A 110 -2.47 -14.55 -11.97
C ARG A 110 -3.10 -13.86 -10.77
N ASP A 111 -2.44 -13.93 -9.62
CA ASP A 111 -2.82 -13.28 -8.37
C ASP A 111 -1.72 -12.29 -7.99
N PHE A 112 -1.73 -11.10 -8.59
CA PHE A 112 -0.64 -10.15 -8.52
C PHE A 112 -0.68 -9.21 -7.31
N ARG A 113 -1.14 -9.68 -6.20
CA ARG A 113 -1.17 -8.85 -4.99
C ARG A 113 0.25 -8.62 -4.46
N MET A 114 0.73 -7.38 -4.52
CA MET A 114 2.01 -7.00 -3.95
C MET A 114 1.82 -6.52 -2.51
N ILE A 115 2.48 -7.18 -1.57
CA ILE A 115 2.50 -6.78 -0.17
C ILE A 115 3.95 -6.61 0.25
N VAL A 116 4.34 -5.39 0.58
CA VAL A 116 5.70 -5.06 1.02
C VAL A 116 5.67 -4.25 2.30
N GLN A 117 6.74 -4.37 3.06
CA GLN A 117 6.95 -3.62 4.29
C GLN A 117 8.31 -2.95 4.23
N ILE A 118 8.32 -1.63 4.46
CA ILE A 118 9.55 -0.84 4.52
C ILE A 118 9.92 -0.66 5.99
N GLN A 119 11.13 -1.07 6.34
CA GLN A 119 11.67 -1.00 7.70
C GLN A 119 12.96 -0.18 7.71
N GLU A 120 13.40 0.25 8.88
CA GLU A 120 14.69 0.95 9.02
C GLU A 120 15.86 0.09 8.54
N SER A 121 15.77 -1.21 8.77
CA SER A 121 16.81 -2.18 8.38
C SER A 121 16.71 -2.67 6.94
N GLY A 122 15.63 -2.35 6.22
CA GLY A 122 15.46 -2.80 4.85
C GLY A 122 14.02 -2.85 4.37
N PHE A 123 13.80 -3.70 3.40
CA PHE A 123 12.55 -3.85 2.67
C PHE A 123 12.20 -5.34 2.65
N LYS A 124 10.94 -5.66 2.94
CA LYS A 124 10.47 -7.02 3.08
C LYS A 124 9.27 -7.27 2.17
N ILE A 125 9.33 -8.32 1.38
CA ILE A 125 8.19 -8.85 0.62
C ILE A 125 7.45 -9.84 1.52
N MET A 126 6.16 -9.62 1.66
CA MET A 126 5.32 -10.40 2.58
C MET A 126 4.56 -11.53 1.84
#